data_6d8a63bae2b510c0d8a3126eb8e0294d
#
_entry.id   6d8a63bae2b510c0d8a3126eb8e0294d
#
_cell.length_a   1.000
_cell.length_b   1.000
_cell.length_c   1.000
_cell.angle_alpha   90.00
_cell.angle_beta   90.00
_cell.angle_gamma   90.00
#
_symmetry.space_group_name_H-M   'P 1'
#
loop_
_entity.id
_entity.type
_entity.pdbx_description
1 polymer ?
#
loop_
_entity_poly.entity_id
_entity_poly.type
_entity_poly.pdbx_seq_one_letter_code
_entity_poly.pdbx_strand_id
1 'polypeptide(L)'
;QKVEAKRPNILFIMTDQQRYDMLSCAGNRYVHTPSLDQLAENGVRFERNYCANPVSMPSRFAMITGRFAGEIGYTNNSTKPDTLRVLPVARESSVGNLFRNAGYETIYSGYPGFYCGRTDITDYGFIQNGMDFYDGPSNFAESFFAGYKPEEDKPFFLYLSFMNPHDICYGA
;
A
#
# COMPACT_ATOMS: atom_id res chain seq x y z
N GLN A 1 29.41 -18.94 15.19
CA GLN A 1 28.22 -19.02 14.34
C GLN A 1 27.68 -17.60 14.18
N LYS A 2 27.66 -17.06 12.94
CA LYS A 2 26.93 -15.82 12.66
C LYS A 2 25.46 -16.15 12.87
N VAL A 3 24.83 -15.54 13.85
CA VAL A 3 23.36 -15.54 13.95
C VAL A 3 22.86 -14.77 12.74
N GLU A 4 22.27 -15.46 11.79
CA GLU A 4 21.64 -14.82 10.64
C GLU A 4 20.47 -13.99 11.18
N ALA A 5 20.54 -12.68 10.99
CA ALA A 5 19.53 -11.77 11.51
C ALA A 5 18.18 -12.13 10.85
N LYS A 6 17.18 -12.46 11.66
CA LYS A 6 15.83 -12.77 11.20
C LYS A 6 15.28 -11.56 10.42
N ARG A 7 14.82 -11.78 9.21
CA ARG A 7 14.26 -10.70 8.37
C ARG A 7 12.98 -10.18 9.01
N PRO A 8 12.79 -8.86 9.15
CA PRO A 8 11.58 -8.30 9.75
C PRO A 8 10.37 -8.51 8.85
N ASN A 9 9.22 -8.73 9.45
CA ASN A 9 7.94 -8.61 8.77
C ASN A 9 7.64 -7.16 8.46
N ILE A 10 6.99 -6.89 7.34
CA ILE A 10 6.64 -5.54 6.90
C ILE A 10 5.14 -5.46 6.70
N LEU A 11 4.50 -4.57 7.43
CA LEU A 11 3.11 -4.19 7.26
C LEU A 11 3.07 -2.76 6.69
N PHE A 12 2.53 -2.63 5.47
CA PHE A 12 2.30 -1.35 4.82
C PHE A 12 0.81 -1.07 4.79
N ILE A 13 0.37 -0.01 5.46
CA ILE A 13 -1.03 0.41 5.51
C ILE A 13 -1.16 1.72 4.75
N MET A 14 -2.11 1.77 3.83
CA MET A 14 -2.39 2.93 3.01
C MET A 14 -3.87 3.27 3.05
N THR A 15 -4.16 4.55 3.25
CA THR A 15 -5.48 5.16 3.11
C THR A 15 -5.53 6.01 1.85
N ASP A 16 -6.71 6.18 1.24
CA ASP A 16 -6.88 7.09 0.11
C ASP A 16 -7.43 8.44 0.56
N GLN A 17 -6.90 9.53 0.01
CA GLN A 17 -7.33 10.91 0.23
C GLN A 17 -7.30 11.39 1.69
N GLN A 18 -6.56 10.72 2.57
CA GLN A 18 -6.40 11.17 3.95
C GLN A 18 -5.45 12.37 4.01
N ARG A 19 -5.96 13.48 4.51
CA ARG A 19 -5.17 14.69 4.70
C ARG A 19 -4.26 14.54 5.93
N TYR A 20 -3.08 15.13 5.87
CA TYR A 20 -2.12 15.16 6.97
C TYR A 20 -2.72 15.68 8.29
N ASP A 21 -3.53 16.74 8.21
CA ASP A 21 -4.16 17.38 9.36
C ASP A 21 -5.42 16.65 9.88
N MET A 22 -5.79 15.51 9.30
CA MET A 22 -6.89 14.65 9.75
C MET A 22 -6.40 13.48 10.59
N LEU A 23 -5.49 13.77 11.51
CA LEU A 23 -4.97 12.88 12.55
C LEU A 23 -4.98 13.58 13.88
N SER A 24 -5.41 12.91 14.96
CA SER A 24 -5.37 13.50 16.32
C SER A 24 -3.92 13.79 16.76
N CYS A 25 -2.96 12.93 16.43
CA CYS A 25 -1.53 13.18 16.68
C CYS A 25 -0.94 14.36 15.87
N ALA A 26 -1.63 14.82 14.83
CA ALA A 26 -1.28 16.05 14.11
C ALA A 26 -1.94 17.31 14.68
N GLY A 27 -2.66 17.20 15.79
CA GLY A 27 -3.32 18.32 16.49
C GLY A 27 -4.78 18.53 16.11
N ASN A 28 -5.38 17.64 15.31
CA ASN A 28 -6.80 17.73 14.98
C ASN A 28 -7.65 17.41 16.21
N ARG A 29 -8.58 18.30 16.54
CA ARG A 29 -9.47 18.17 17.70
C ARG A 29 -10.82 17.53 17.39
N TYR A 30 -11.12 17.33 16.12
CA TYR A 30 -12.43 16.85 15.64
C TYR A 30 -12.42 15.39 15.21
N VAL A 31 -11.24 14.80 15.01
CA VAL A 31 -11.08 13.37 14.66
C VAL A 31 -10.41 12.61 15.79
N HIS A 32 -10.77 11.35 15.92
CA HIS A 32 -10.17 10.42 16.85
C HIS A 32 -9.46 9.31 16.08
N THR A 33 -8.11 9.25 16.18
CA THR A 33 -7.27 8.25 15.48
C THR A 33 -6.34 7.54 16.47
N PRO A 34 -6.87 6.86 17.51
CA PRO A 34 -6.07 6.37 18.64
C PRO A 34 -5.00 5.36 18.23
N SER A 35 -5.28 4.49 17.25
CA SER A 35 -4.30 3.52 16.77
C SER A 35 -3.15 4.19 16.00
N LEU A 36 -3.44 5.24 15.21
CA LEU A 36 -2.41 6.02 14.52
C LEU A 36 -1.61 6.88 15.48
N ASP A 37 -2.26 7.40 16.52
CA ASP A 37 -1.58 8.13 17.60
C ASP A 37 -0.58 7.23 18.33
N GLN A 38 -0.98 6.00 18.65
CA GLN A 38 -0.11 5.01 19.27
C GLN A 38 1.08 4.64 18.37
N LEU A 39 0.88 4.51 17.05
CA LEU A 39 1.96 4.30 16.09
C LEU A 39 2.91 5.49 16.05
N ALA A 40 2.38 6.71 16.06
CA ALA A 40 3.18 7.93 16.08
C ALA A 40 4.00 8.09 17.36
N GLU A 41 3.44 7.66 18.50
CA GLU A 41 4.08 7.73 19.82
C GLU A 41 5.22 6.73 19.96
N ASN A 42 5.08 5.54 19.37
CA ASN A 42 6.07 4.45 19.44
C ASN A 42 6.99 4.37 18.22
N GLY A 43 6.83 5.25 17.25
CA GLY A 43 7.55 5.25 15.98
C GLY A 43 8.06 6.63 15.57
N VAL A 44 8.12 6.84 14.26
CA VAL A 44 8.53 8.12 13.66
C VAL A 44 7.40 8.65 12.79
N ARG A 45 6.91 9.86 13.11
CA ARG A 45 5.96 10.59 12.30
C ARG A 45 6.68 11.62 11.45
N PHE A 46 6.56 11.50 10.12
CA PHE A 46 7.14 12.47 9.19
C PHE A 46 6.16 13.62 8.98
N GLU A 47 6.54 14.82 9.39
CA GLU A 47 5.71 16.01 9.24
C GLU A 47 5.72 16.60 7.83
N ARG A 48 6.75 16.32 7.05
CA ARG A 48 6.95 16.83 5.70
C ARG A 48 7.29 15.68 4.76
N ASN A 49 6.29 14.89 4.42
CA ASN A 49 6.39 13.83 3.43
C ASN A 49 5.54 14.21 2.21
N TYR A 50 6.13 14.12 1.02
CA TYR A 50 5.50 14.56 -0.23
C TYR A 50 5.33 13.37 -1.16
N CYS A 51 4.11 13.19 -1.70
CA CYS A 51 3.89 12.19 -2.73
C CYS A 51 4.47 12.65 -4.08
N ALA A 52 4.86 11.68 -4.90
CA ALA A 52 5.42 11.96 -6.23
C ALA A 52 4.40 12.60 -7.20
N ASN A 53 3.10 12.33 -6.98
CA ASN A 53 2.00 12.91 -7.73
C ASN A 53 0.73 12.90 -6.83
N PRO A 54 0.03 14.03 -6.65
CA PRO A 54 -1.12 14.12 -5.74
C PRO A 54 -2.44 13.61 -6.37
N VAL A 55 -2.39 12.52 -7.12
CA VAL A 55 -3.53 11.82 -7.73
C VAL A 55 -3.39 10.34 -7.45
N SER A 56 -4.47 9.65 -7.06
CA SER A 56 -4.46 8.28 -6.53
C SER A 56 -3.64 7.30 -7.36
N MET A 57 -4.01 7.09 -8.63
CA MET A 57 -3.33 6.09 -9.47
C MET A 57 -1.85 6.41 -9.73
N PRO A 58 -1.49 7.61 -10.18
CA PRO A 58 -0.09 7.98 -10.38
C PRO A 58 0.74 7.86 -9.11
N SER A 59 0.20 8.26 -7.95
CA SER A 59 0.87 8.14 -6.66
C SER A 59 1.12 6.67 -6.27
N ARG A 60 0.10 5.81 -6.41
CA ARG A 60 0.19 4.39 -6.10
C ARG A 60 1.21 3.68 -6.98
N PHE A 61 1.19 3.96 -8.29
CA PHE A 61 2.20 3.42 -9.20
C PHE A 61 3.61 3.90 -8.87
N ALA A 62 3.78 5.17 -8.54
CA ALA A 62 5.07 5.69 -8.14
C ALA A 62 5.62 4.96 -6.90
N MET A 63 4.78 4.69 -5.90
CA MET A 63 5.17 3.93 -4.71
C MET A 63 5.53 2.48 -5.02
N ILE A 64 4.72 1.79 -5.86
CA ILE A 64 4.95 0.38 -6.19
C ILE A 64 6.17 0.20 -7.08
N THR A 65 6.41 1.11 -8.03
CA THR A 65 7.49 0.98 -9.02
C THR A 65 8.77 1.73 -8.66
N GLY A 66 8.71 2.64 -7.68
CA GLY A 66 9.83 3.53 -7.34
C GLY A 66 10.16 4.56 -8.44
N ARG A 67 9.21 4.86 -9.36
CA ARG A 67 9.40 5.74 -10.51
C ARG A 67 8.39 6.86 -10.52
N PHE A 68 8.78 8.03 -11.02
CA PHE A 68 7.85 9.14 -11.20
C PHE A 68 6.77 8.83 -12.25
N ALA A 69 5.59 9.39 -12.04
CA ALA A 69 4.42 9.21 -12.91
C ALA A 69 4.72 9.51 -14.39
N GLY A 70 5.54 10.53 -14.67
CA GLY A 70 5.97 10.89 -16.03
C GLY A 70 6.84 9.82 -16.72
N GLU A 71 7.66 9.10 -15.96
CA GLU A 71 8.52 8.02 -16.50
C GLU A 71 7.70 6.79 -16.89
N ILE A 72 6.64 6.51 -16.16
CA ILE A 72 5.77 5.34 -16.38
C ILE A 72 4.56 5.66 -17.25
N GLY A 73 4.39 6.91 -17.66
CA GLY A 73 3.26 7.35 -18.49
C GLY A 73 1.92 7.46 -17.75
N TYR A 74 1.93 7.38 -16.42
CA TYR A 74 0.74 7.40 -15.56
C TYR A 74 0.59 8.76 -14.89
N THR A 75 -0.01 9.72 -15.58
CA THR A 75 -0.07 11.12 -15.09
C THR A 75 -1.42 11.53 -14.50
N ASN A 76 -2.47 10.73 -14.70
CA ASN A 76 -3.83 11.01 -14.19
C ASN A 76 -4.67 9.72 -14.07
N ASN A 77 -5.81 9.81 -13.40
CA ASN A 77 -6.73 8.66 -13.20
C ASN A 77 -7.50 8.25 -14.47
N SER A 78 -7.50 9.10 -15.50
CA SER A 78 -8.24 8.87 -16.77
C SER A 78 -7.37 8.23 -17.86
N THR A 79 -6.13 7.90 -17.54
CA THR A 79 -5.21 7.30 -18.52
C THR A 79 -5.76 5.95 -18.98
N LYS A 80 -6.06 5.84 -20.28
CA LYS A 80 -6.64 4.61 -20.83
C LYS A 80 -5.64 3.45 -20.77
N PRO A 81 -6.08 2.24 -20.41
CA PRO A 81 -5.22 1.06 -20.31
C PRO A 81 -4.43 0.76 -21.58
N ASP A 82 -5.04 1.01 -22.73
CA ASP A 82 -4.43 0.70 -24.03
C ASP A 82 -3.28 1.64 -24.40
N THR A 83 -3.15 2.78 -23.73
CA THR A 83 -2.07 3.75 -23.90
C THR A 83 -0.93 3.57 -22.89
N LEU A 84 -1.18 2.78 -21.84
CA LEU A 84 -0.22 2.54 -20.77
C LEU A 84 0.74 1.41 -21.14
N ARG A 85 1.87 1.79 -21.63
CA ARG A 85 3.04 0.90 -21.67
C ARG A 85 3.84 1.09 -20.38
N VAL A 86 3.39 0.46 -19.31
CA VAL A 86 4.28 0.32 -18.14
C VAL A 86 5.51 -0.43 -18.61
N LEU A 87 6.65 0.23 -18.56
CA LEU A 87 7.92 -0.35 -19.02
C LEU A 87 8.14 -1.67 -18.27
N PRO A 88 8.56 -2.75 -18.96
CA PRO A 88 8.85 -4.04 -18.31
C PRO A 88 9.77 -3.88 -17.10
N VAL A 89 10.77 -3.01 -17.19
CA VAL A 89 11.69 -2.70 -16.08
C VAL A 89 10.97 -2.16 -14.86
N ALA A 90 9.87 -1.43 -15.00
CA ALA A 90 9.10 -0.92 -13.85
C ALA A 90 8.33 -2.02 -13.13
N ARG A 91 7.88 -3.06 -13.85
CA ARG A 91 7.29 -4.26 -13.26
C ARG A 91 8.34 -5.10 -12.53
N GLU A 92 9.45 -5.38 -13.20
CA GLU A 92 10.54 -6.19 -12.64
C GLU A 92 11.16 -5.57 -11.38
N SER A 93 11.32 -4.25 -11.36
CA SER A 93 11.86 -3.50 -10.22
C SER A 93 10.80 -3.05 -9.21
N SER A 94 9.56 -3.52 -9.34
CA SER A 94 8.50 -3.19 -8.39
C SER A 94 8.79 -3.71 -6.99
N VAL A 95 8.30 -3.00 -5.99
CA VAL A 95 8.55 -3.33 -4.58
C VAL A 95 8.10 -4.76 -4.25
N GLY A 96 6.96 -5.22 -4.76
CA GLY A 96 6.50 -6.59 -4.55
C GLY A 96 7.44 -7.64 -5.16
N ASN A 97 7.92 -7.42 -6.40
CA ASN A 97 8.88 -8.34 -7.02
C ASN A 97 10.24 -8.35 -6.30
N LEU A 98 10.71 -7.19 -5.84
CA LEU A 98 11.95 -7.10 -5.07
C LEU A 98 11.85 -7.88 -3.75
N PHE A 99 10.76 -7.72 -2.99
CA PHE A 99 10.56 -8.47 -1.76
C PHE A 99 10.32 -9.96 -2.00
N ARG A 100 9.56 -10.33 -3.02
CA ARG A 100 9.38 -11.73 -3.42
C ARG A 100 10.73 -12.40 -3.74
N ASN A 101 11.56 -11.74 -4.54
CA ASN A 101 12.90 -12.23 -4.88
C ASN A 101 13.83 -12.31 -3.65
N ALA A 102 13.58 -11.48 -2.64
CA ALA A 102 14.27 -11.54 -1.36
C ALA A 102 13.70 -12.63 -0.42
N GLY A 103 12.72 -13.42 -0.86
CA GLY A 103 12.16 -14.55 -0.11
C GLY A 103 11.02 -14.20 0.84
N TYR A 104 10.40 -13.05 0.68
CA TYR A 104 9.18 -12.67 1.41
C TYR A 104 7.94 -13.26 0.76
N GLU A 105 6.92 -13.53 1.56
CA GLU A 105 5.55 -13.65 1.08
C GLU A 105 4.98 -12.24 0.87
N THR A 106 4.57 -11.94 -0.36
CA THR A 106 4.14 -10.59 -0.75
C THR A 106 2.65 -10.59 -1.03
N ILE A 107 1.87 -9.95 -0.19
CA ILE A 107 0.41 -10.00 -0.19
C ILE A 107 -0.15 -8.59 -0.31
N TYR A 108 -1.18 -8.44 -1.15
CA TYR A 108 -1.92 -7.20 -1.33
C TYR A 108 -3.40 -7.43 -1.02
N SER A 109 -3.98 -6.65 -0.14
CA SER A 109 -5.41 -6.70 0.16
C SER A 109 -6.04 -5.31 0.07
N GLY A 110 -7.24 -5.25 -0.52
CA GLY A 110 -8.06 -4.05 -0.64
C GLY A 110 -7.94 -3.34 -1.98
N TYR A 111 -8.12 -2.02 -1.97
CA TYR A 111 -8.24 -1.18 -3.15
C TYR A 111 -6.90 -1.06 -3.92
N PRO A 112 -6.77 -1.63 -5.11
CA PRO A 112 -5.52 -1.57 -5.86
C PRO A 112 -5.27 -0.20 -6.50
N GLY A 113 -6.31 0.62 -6.70
CA GLY A 113 -6.22 1.89 -7.41
C GLY A 113 -5.99 1.75 -8.92
N PHE A 114 -6.08 0.55 -9.45
CA PHE A 114 -5.79 0.24 -10.86
C PHE A 114 -7.10 -0.05 -11.60
N TYR A 115 -7.88 0.97 -11.90
CA TYR A 115 -9.11 0.83 -12.70
C TYR A 115 -8.86 0.49 -14.18
N CYS A 116 -7.63 0.29 -14.54
CA CYS A 116 -7.25 0.02 -15.92
C CYS A 116 -7.27 -1.49 -16.15
N GLY A 117 -8.36 -2.04 -16.57
CA GLY A 117 -8.72 -3.43 -16.85
C GLY A 117 -7.68 -4.42 -17.42
N ARG A 118 -6.40 -4.09 -17.38
CA ARG A 118 -5.26 -4.92 -17.79
C ARG A 118 -4.07 -4.86 -16.84
N THR A 119 -4.15 -4.15 -15.71
CA THR A 119 -3.04 -4.08 -14.76
C THR A 119 -3.42 -4.87 -13.53
N ASP A 120 -2.93 -6.07 -13.43
CA ASP A 120 -3.07 -6.94 -12.29
C ASP A 120 -1.93 -6.64 -11.30
N ILE A 121 -2.25 -6.50 -10.02
CA ILE A 121 -1.25 -6.30 -8.97
C ILE A 121 -0.27 -7.49 -8.88
N THR A 122 -0.67 -8.64 -9.40
CA THR A 122 0.19 -9.82 -9.49
C THR A 122 1.37 -9.62 -10.43
N ASP A 123 1.23 -8.79 -11.46
CA ASP A 123 2.34 -8.38 -12.35
C ASP A 123 3.45 -7.65 -11.58
N TYR A 124 3.11 -7.03 -10.45
CA TYR A 124 4.02 -6.29 -9.58
C TYR A 124 4.52 -7.11 -8.37
N GLY A 125 4.31 -8.42 -8.42
CA GLY A 125 4.87 -9.34 -7.46
C GLY A 125 4.03 -9.59 -6.22
N PHE A 126 2.78 -9.19 -6.18
CA PHE A 126 1.89 -9.45 -5.06
C PHE A 126 0.92 -10.61 -5.36
N ILE A 127 0.55 -11.34 -4.32
CA ILE A 127 -0.63 -12.20 -4.30
C ILE A 127 -1.80 -11.30 -3.90
N GLN A 128 -2.81 -11.16 -4.77
CA GLN A 128 -3.99 -10.37 -4.46
C GLN A 128 -4.95 -11.18 -3.59
N ASN A 129 -5.39 -10.59 -2.49
CA ASN A 129 -6.37 -11.19 -1.60
C ASN A 129 -7.53 -10.22 -1.35
N GLY A 130 -8.71 -10.61 -1.84
CA GLY A 130 -9.95 -9.85 -1.68
C GLY A 130 -10.06 -8.61 -2.56
N MET A 131 -11.32 -8.31 -2.94
CA MET A 131 -11.70 -7.13 -3.73
C MET A 131 -12.64 -6.22 -2.94
N ASP A 132 -12.87 -6.48 -1.67
CA ASP A 132 -13.57 -5.56 -0.78
C ASP A 132 -12.61 -4.43 -0.39
N PHE A 133 -12.99 -3.20 -0.71
CA PHE A 133 -12.14 -2.01 -0.57
C PHE A 133 -12.33 -1.28 0.77
N TYR A 134 -13.37 -1.65 1.52
CA TYR A 134 -13.74 -0.99 2.78
C TYR A 134 -13.26 -1.82 3.98
N ASP A 135 -13.96 -2.89 4.27
CA ASP A 135 -13.69 -3.74 5.44
C ASP A 135 -12.78 -4.93 5.09
N GLY A 136 -12.66 -5.27 3.81
CA GLY A 136 -11.85 -6.40 3.33
C GLY A 136 -10.40 -6.40 3.82
N PRO A 137 -9.66 -5.26 3.76
CA PRO A 137 -8.29 -5.24 4.24
C PRO A 137 -8.15 -5.51 5.74
N SER A 138 -9.07 -5.00 6.59
CA SER A 138 -9.05 -5.27 8.03
C SER A 138 -9.44 -6.71 8.35
N ASN A 139 -10.51 -7.22 7.74
CA ASN A 139 -10.95 -8.60 7.92
C ASN A 139 -9.89 -9.60 7.47
N PHE A 140 -9.23 -9.30 6.35
CA PHE A 140 -8.12 -10.11 5.88
C PHE A 140 -6.93 -10.08 6.86
N ALA A 141 -6.54 -8.89 7.33
CA ALA A 141 -5.42 -8.73 8.26
C ALA A 141 -5.68 -9.48 9.57
N GLU A 142 -6.90 -9.40 10.13
CA GLU A 142 -7.28 -10.15 11.33
C GLU A 142 -7.11 -11.65 11.13
N SER A 143 -7.64 -12.19 10.04
CA SER A 143 -7.53 -13.61 9.71
C SER A 143 -6.08 -14.02 9.46
N PHE A 144 -5.32 -13.19 8.74
CA PHE A 144 -3.92 -13.44 8.45
C PHE A 144 -3.08 -13.51 9.73
N PHE A 145 -3.20 -12.53 10.62
CA PHE A 145 -2.42 -12.50 11.86
C PHE A 145 -2.84 -13.58 12.85
N ALA A 146 -4.11 -14.00 12.85
CA ALA A 146 -4.59 -15.11 13.66
C ALA A 146 -3.96 -16.46 13.23
N GLY A 147 -3.63 -16.60 11.94
CA GLY A 147 -3.02 -17.81 11.39
C GLY A 147 -1.50 -17.79 11.28
N TYR A 148 -0.88 -16.60 11.31
CA TYR A 148 0.56 -16.44 11.09
C TYR A 148 1.40 -16.97 12.25
N LYS A 149 2.38 -17.82 11.92
CA LYS A 149 3.31 -18.41 12.90
C LYS A 149 4.75 -17.96 12.62
N PRO A 150 5.29 -17.03 13.40
CA PRO A 150 6.59 -16.40 13.13
C PRO A 150 7.79 -17.36 13.01
N GLU A 151 7.68 -18.55 13.60
CA GLU A 151 8.76 -19.54 13.61
C GLU A 151 8.68 -20.53 12.43
N GLU A 152 7.49 -20.69 11.84
CA GLU A 152 7.22 -21.65 10.76
C GLU A 152 7.11 -20.94 9.41
N ASP A 153 6.54 -19.72 9.39
CA ASP A 153 6.20 -19.01 8.18
C ASP A 153 7.35 -18.14 7.66
N LYS A 154 7.31 -17.86 6.36
CA LYS A 154 8.21 -16.90 5.73
C LYS A 154 7.94 -15.48 6.24
N PRO A 155 8.95 -14.59 6.23
CA PRO A 155 8.68 -13.18 6.48
C PRO A 155 7.72 -12.65 5.42
N PHE A 156 6.78 -11.79 5.82
CA PHE A 156 5.80 -11.21 4.92
C PHE A 156 6.08 -9.74 4.62
N PHE A 157 5.65 -9.32 3.43
CA PHE A 157 5.36 -7.95 3.07
C PHE A 157 3.87 -7.84 2.76
N LEU A 158 3.10 -7.38 3.74
CA LEU A 158 1.65 -7.23 3.65
C LEU A 158 1.29 -5.78 3.35
N TYR A 159 0.65 -5.55 2.21
CA TYR A 159 0.15 -4.25 1.76
C TYR A 159 -1.37 -4.21 1.93
N LEU A 160 -1.84 -3.42 2.87
CA LEU A 160 -3.26 -3.16 3.11
C LEU A 160 -3.64 -1.80 2.55
N SER A 161 -4.57 -1.78 1.62
CA SER A 161 -5.00 -0.57 0.92
C SER A 161 -6.48 -0.29 1.13
N PHE A 162 -6.77 0.71 1.94
CA PHE A 162 -8.11 1.16 2.24
C PHE A 162 -8.57 2.25 1.27
N MET A 163 -9.84 2.17 0.84
CA MET A 163 -10.47 3.25 0.09
C MET A 163 -10.72 4.47 0.99
N ASN A 164 -11.17 4.26 2.21
CA ASN A 164 -11.46 5.33 3.15
C ASN A 164 -10.20 6.14 3.53
N PRO A 165 -10.34 7.47 3.77
CA PRO A 165 -11.58 8.25 3.83
C PRO A 165 -12.07 8.85 2.50
N HIS A 166 -11.56 8.41 1.33
CA HIS A 166 -11.93 8.95 0.02
C HIS A 166 -13.45 8.98 -0.22
N ASP A 167 -14.16 7.89 0.11
CA ASP A 167 -15.58 7.74 -0.22
C ASP A 167 -16.53 8.40 0.78
N ILE A 168 -16.03 8.96 1.86
CA ILE A 168 -16.85 9.70 2.83
C ILE A 168 -17.53 10.92 2.17
N CYS A 169 -16.98 11.40 1.06
CA CYS A 169 -17.54 12.48 0.29
C CYS A 169 -18.76 12.10 -0.57
N TYR A 170 -19.00 10.79 -0.76
CA TYR A 170 -20.08 10.25 -1.58
C TYR A 170 -21.20 9.64 -0.75
N GLY A 171 -21.05 9.58 0.57
CA GLY A 171 -21.98 8.94 1.51
C GLY A 171 -23.05 9.89 2.07
N ALA A 172 -23.50 10.90 1.31
CA ALA A 172 -24.55 11.80 1.71
C ALA A 172 -25.83 11.52 0.94
#